data_18a0aabe9bab5167ef76db636c585c5a
#
_entry.id   18a0aabe9bab5167ef76db636c585c5a
#
_cell.length_a   1.000
_cell.length_b   1.000
_cell.length_c   1.000
_cell.angle_alpha   90.00
_cell.angle_beta   90.00
_cell.angle_gamma   90.00
#
_symmetry.space_group_name_H-M   'P 1'
#
loop_
_entity.id
_entity.type
_entity.pdbx_description
1 polymer ?
#
loop_
_entity_poly.entity_id
_entity_poly.type
_entity_poly.pdbx_seq_one_letter_code
_entity_poly.pdbx_strand_id
1 'polypeptide(L)'
;RENIKYKIILLLSYRQRSKKELKDNFVSKGYKVENVLKVIDELEKRKYINDVSFTKMMATHLIKEKKLGRYLVEQKLFQHEIDFSVMDPIISNLYKKYPQSKTIKEILNKRNISKRNSLKNKIKTINHLKRKGFHFEDINSIIDSY
;
A
#
# COMPACT_ATOMS: atom_id res chain seq x y z
N ARG A 1 6.57 27.43 -13.68
CA ARG A 1 5.24 26.87 -13.49
C ARG A 1 4.88 25.84 -14.56
N GLU A 2 4.97 26.20 -15.83
CA GLU A 2 4.74 25.27 -16.93
C GLU A 2 5.75 24.13 -16.91
N ASN A 3 6.97 24.40 -16.51
CA ASN A 3 7.99 23.39 -16.38
C ASN A 3 7.60 22.31 -15.36
N ILE A 4 6.96 22.70 -14.26
CA ILE A 4 6.44 21.76 -13.25
C ILE A 4 5.36 20.89 -13.89
N LYS A 5 4.43 21.50 -14.61
CA LYS A 5 3.33 20.79 -15.26
C LYS A 5 3.82 19.68 -16.20
N TYR A 6 4.76 20.01 -17.09
CA TYR A 6 5.33 19.03 -18.01
C TYR A 6 6.05 17.90 -17.28
N LYS A 7 6.80 18.23 -16.26
CA LYS A 7 7.52 17.23 -15.47
C LYS A 7 6.57 16.29 -14.74
N ILE A 8 5.48 16.82 -14.18
CA ILE A 8 4.46 15.99 -13.52
C ILE A 8 3.79 15.08 -14.54
N ILE A 9 3.38 15.62 -15.69
CA ILE A 9 2.74 14.80 -16.73
C ILE A 9 3.67 13.68 -17.18
N LEU A 10 4.94 13.97 -17.33
CA LEU A 10 5.94 12.97 -17.68
C LEU A 10 6.00 11.85 -16.62
N LEU A 11 6.03 12.20 -15.35
CA LEU A 11 6.04 11.21 -14.27
C LEU A 11 4.76 10.36 -14.29
N LEU A 12 3.61 10.98 -14.52
CA LEU A 12 2.32 10.29 -14.59
C LEU A 12 2.23 9.33 -15.79
N SER A 13 3.00 9.58 -16.85
CA SER A 13 3.05 8.67 -18.00
C SER A 13 3.67 7.33 -17.66
N TYR A 14 4.49 7.25 -16.61
CA TYR A 14 5.12 6.00 -16.16
C TYR A 14 4.24 5.23 -15.19
N ARG A 15 3.56 5.92 -14.27
CA ARG A 15 2.62 5.31 -13.34
C ARG A 15 1.78 6.37 -12.63
N GLN A 16 0.71 5.94 -11.98
CA GLN A 16 -0.09 6.80 -11.11
C GLN A 16 0.77 7.31 -9.95
N ARG A 17 0.55 8.56 -9.56
CA ARG A 17 1.24 9.21 -8.44
C ARG A 17 0.20 9.85 -7.53
N SER A 18 0.42 9.80 -6.20
CA SER A 18 -0.43 10.53 -5.28
C SER A 18 -0.10 12.02 -5.32
N LYS A 19 -1.05 12.86 -4.91
CA LYS A 19 -0.79 14.29 -4.77
C LYS A 19 0.36 14.56 -3.79
N LYS A 20 0.37 13.83 -2.69
CA LYS A 20 1.41 13.93 -1.66
C LYS A 20 2.79 13.61 -2.22
N GLU A 21 2.89 12.54 -2.96
CA GLU A 21 4.14 12.12 -3.60
C GLU A 21 4.70 13.18 -4.53
N LEU A 22 3.84 13.75 -5.38
CA LEU A 22 4.24 14.81 -6.32
C LEU A 22 4.67 16.07 -5.60
N LYS A 23 3.90 16.48 -4.60
CA LYS A 23 4.24 17.66 -3.78
C LYS A 23 5.62 17.49 -3.15
N ASP A 24 5.85 16.39 -2.45
CA ASP A 24 7.11 16.14 -1.76
C ASP A 24 8.29 16.09 -2.72
N ASN A 25 8.10 15.45 -3.87
CA ASN A 25 9.13 15.33 -4.89
C ASN A 25 9.59 16.72 -5.38
N PHE A 26 8.66 17.57 -5.76
CA PHE A 26 8.99 18.86 -6.36
C PHE A 26 9.44 19.88 -5.32
N VAL A 27 8.88 19.86 -4.13
CA VAL A 27 9.32 20.73 -3.03
C VAL A 27 10.74 20.36 -2.63
N SER A 28 11.09 19.08 -2.57
CA SER A 28 12.44 18.64 -2.25
C SER A 28 13.46 19.07 -3.31
N LYS A 29 13.01 19.30 -4.54
CA LYS A 29 13.87 19.80 -5.63
C LYS A 29 14.00 21.32 -5.65
N GLY A 30 13.38 22.03 -4.70
CA GLY A 30 13.50 23.46 -4.56
C GLY A 30 12.38 24.28 -5.20
N TYR A 31 11.35 23.64 -5.74
CA TYR A 31 10.20 24.38 -6.27
C TYR A 31 9.36 24.92 -5.11
N LYS A 32 8.79 26.11 -5.30
CA LYS A 32 7.92 26.71 -4.28
C LYS A 32 6.64 25.91 -4.12
N VAL A 33 6.28 25.64 -2.86
CA VAL A 33 5.11 24.81 -2.54
C VAL A 33 3.82 25.37 -3.15
N GLU A 34 3.63 26.69 -3.13
CA GLU A 34 2.44 27.31 -3.72
C GLU A 34 2.31 27.01 -5.21
N ASN A 35 3.41 27.08 -5.93
CA ASN A 35 3.41 26.80 -7.37
C ASN A 35 3.13 25.32 -7.66
N VAL A 36 3.71 24.44 -6.87
CA VAL A 36 3.50 22.99 -6.99
C VAL A 36 2.03 22.65 -6.74
N LEU A 37 1.45 23.19 -5.67
CA LEU A 37 0.05 22.92 -5.31
C LEU A 37 -0.94 23.44 -6.37
N LYS A 38 -0.66 24.61 -6.96
CA LYS A 38 -1.50 25.14 -8.04
C LYS A 38 -1.52 24.23 -9.26
N VAL A 39 -0.35 23.71 -9.64
CA VAL A 39 -0.24 22.81 -10.79
C VAL A 39 -0.93 21.47 -10.48
N ILE A 40 -0.73 20.93 -9.28
CA ILE A 40 -1.39 19.68 -8.86
C ILE A 40 -2.91 19.84 -8.90
N ASP A 41 -3.44 20.95 -8.37
CA ASP A 41 -4.88 21.22 -8.38
C ASP A 41 -5.43 21.31 -9.81
N GLU A 42 -4.73 22.01 -10.70
CA GLU A 42 -5.11 22.10 -12.09
C GLU A 42 -5.15 20.72 -12.77
N LEU A 43 -4.12 19.91 -12.55
CA LEU A 43 -4.05 18.59 -13.16
C LEU A 43 -5.07 17.61 -12.56
N GLU A 44 -5.40 17.76 -11.28
CA GLU A 44 -6.48 17.00 -10.68
C GLU A 44 -7.83 17.33 -11.31
N LYS A 45 -8.11 18.61 -11.51
CA LYS A 45 -9.34 19.06 -12.19
C LYS A 45 -9.44 18.54 -13.61
N ARG A 46 -8.32 18.41 -14.29
CA ARG A 46 -8.24 17.83 -15.64
C ARG A 46 -8.16 16.32 -15.65
N LYS A 47 -8.23 15.69 -14.49
CA LYS A 47 -8.23 14.24 -14.30
C LYS A 47 -6.90 13.56 -14.68
N TYR A 48 -5.81 14.29 -14.75
CA TYR A 48 -4.47 13.70 -14.88
C TYR A 48 -4.02 13.09 -13.57
N ILE A 49 -4.42 13.67 -12.45
CA ILE A 49 -4.12 13.20 -11.09
C ILE A 49 -5.43 12.74 -10.45
N ASN A 50 -5.41 11.54 -9.88
CA ASN A 50 -6.58 10.95 -9.23
C ASN A 50 -6.11 10.02 -8.10
N ASP A 51 -6.32 10.46 -6.86
CA ASP A 51 -5.91 9.68 -5.69
C ASP A 51 -6.68 8.37 -5.54
N VAL A 52 -7.91 8.26 -6.08
CA VAL A 52 -8.64 6.99 -6.11
C VAL A 52 -7.93 5.99 -7.02
N SER A 53 -7.57 6.40 -8.23
CA SER A 53 -6.83 5.55 -9.17
C SER A 53 -5.46 5.17 -8.63
N PHE A 54 -4.77 6.10 -7.99
CA PHE A 54 -3.50 5.83 -7.31
C PHE A 54 -3.68 4.79 -6.22
N THR A 55 -4.72 4.95 -5.38
CA THR A 55 -5.00 4.02 -4.28
C THR A 55 -5.27 2.60 -4.79
N LYS A 56 -6.05 2.48 -5.85
CA LYS A 56 -6.33 1.17 -6.46
C LYS A 56 -5.05 0.51 -6.96
N MET A 57 -4.21 1.25 -7.65
CA MET A 57 -2.94 0.75 -8.18
C MET A 57 -2.01 0.32 -7.04
N MET A 58 -1.81 1.19 -6.06
CA MET A 58 -0.89 0.91 -4.96
C MET A 58 -1.39 -0.22 -4.06
N ALA A 59 -2.66 -0.20 -3.69
CA ALA A 59 -3.23 -1.25 -2.84
C ALA A 59 -3.16 -2.62 -3.54
N THR A 60 -3.45 -2.67 -4.83
CA THR A 60 -3.34 -3.93 -5.60
C THR A 60 -1.91 -4.46 -5.57
N HIS A 61 -0.93 -3.59 -5.78
CA HIS A 61 0.47 -3.98 -5.73
C HIS A 61 0.87 -4.50 -4.35
N LEU A 62 0.49 -3.79 -3.29
CA LEU A 62 0.84 -4.17 -1.92
C LEU A 62 0.17 -5.48 -1.48
N ILE A 63 -1.06 -5.70 -1.89
CA ILE A 63 -1.83 -6.87 -1.48
C ILE A 63 -1.52 -8.09 -2.35
N LYS A 64 -1.56 -7.92 -3.67
CA LYS A 64 -1.38 -9.02 -4.62
C LYS A 64 0.08 -9.42 -4.78
N GLU A 65 0.97 -8.44 -4.99
CA GLU A 65 2.37 -8.71 -5.29
C GLU A 65 3.23 -8.81 -4.02
N LYS A 66 3.11 -7.83 -3.13
CA LYS A 66 3.90 -7.79 -1.90
C LYS A 66 3.32 -8.66 -0.78
N LYS A 67 2.08 -9.09 -0.91
CA LYS A 67 1.41 -9.99 0.04
C LYS A 67 1.39 -9.44 1.46
N LEU A 68 1.06 -8.15 1.58
CA LEU A 68 0.99 -7.47 2.87
C LEU A 68 -0.40 -7.63 3.51
N GLY A 69 -0.42 -7.59 4.84
CA GLY A 69 -1.64 -7.54 5.61
C GLY A 69 -2.23 -6.14 5.65
N ARG A 70 -3.52 -6.05 6.01
CA ARG A 70 -4.30 -4.81 5.95
C ARG A 70 -3.67 -3.68 6.74
N TYR A 71 -3.16 -3.96 7.94
CA TYR A 71 -2.58 -2.92 8.79
C TYR A 71 -1.47 -2.15 8.06
N LEU A 72 -0.54 -2.87 7.45
CA LEU A 72 0.59 -2.24 6.76
C LEU A 72 0.16 -1.55 5.46
N VAL A 73 -0.81 -2.12 4.75
CA VAL A 73 -1.37 -1.50 3.54
C VAL A 73 -1.98 -0.14 3.90
N GLU A 74 -2.78 -0.08 4.97
CA GLU A 74 -3.37 1.17 5.45
C GLU A 74 -2.28 2.18 5.84
N GLN A 75 -1.26 1.75 6.57
CA GLN A 75 -0.15 2.62 6.98
C GLN A 75 0.55 3.24 5.77
N LYS A 76 0.82 2.45 4.74
CA LYS A 76 1.49 2.95 3.54
C LYS A 76 0.61 3.94 2.77
N LEU A 77 -0.69 3.74 2.73
CA LEU A 77 -1.62 4.67 2.09
C LEU A 77 -1.79 5.95 2.92
N PHE A 78 -1.79 5.87 4.25
CA PHE A 78 -1.79 7.06 5.09
C PHE A 78 -0.55 7.93 4.86
N GLN A 79 0.58 7.35 4.55
CA GLN A 79 1.79 8.11 4.20
C GLN A 79 1.60 8.96 2.95
N HIS A 80 0.68 8.57 2.07
CA HIS A 80 0.30 9.32 0.88
C HIS A 80 -0.88 10.26 1.13
N GLU A 81 -1.26 10.45 2.40
CA GLU A 81 -2.39 11.30 2.80
C GLU A 81 -3.72 10.89 2.14
N ILE A 82 -3.92 9.60 1.96
CA ILE A 82 -5.18 9.07 1.45
C ILE A 82 -6.16 8.95 2.62
N ASP A 83 -7.37 9.48 2.44
CA ASP A 83 -8.42 9.37 3.45
C ASP A 83 -8.86 7.92 3.62
N PHE A 84 -9.18 7.56 4.86
CA PHE A 84 -9.67 6.22 5.15
C PHE A 84 -10.95 5.91 4.36
N SER A 85 -11.83 6.90 4.18
CA SER A 85 -13.06 6.73 3.39
C SER A 85 -12.80 6.34 1.94
N VAL A 86 -11.64 6.74 1.39
CA VAL A 86 -11.23 6.36 0.03
C VAL A 86 -10.62 4.97 0.03
N MET A 87 -9.72 4.69 0.96
CA MET A 87 -8.99 3.41 0.96
C MET A 87 -9.82 2.22 1.42
N ASP A 88 -10.73 2.40 2.37
CA ASP A 88 -11.46 1.29 2.99
C ASP A 88 -12.23 0.41 1.98
N PRO A 89 -13.09 0.97 1.11
CA PRO A 89 -13.79 0.12 0.14
C PRO A 89 -12.85 -0.56 -0.86
N ILE A 90 -11.77 0.12 -1.24
CA ILE A 90 -10.78 -0.43 -2.18
C ILE A 90 -10.05 -1.62 -1.54
N ILE A 91 -9.55 -1.43 -0.32
CA ILE A 91 -8.84 -2.48 0.42
C ILE A 91 -9.77 -3.65 0.71
N SER A 92 -10.99 -3.38 1.14
CA SER A 92 -11.97 -4.43 1.46
C SER A 92 -12.28 -5.29 0.24
N ASN A 93 -12.47 -4.67 -0.92
CA ASN A 93 -12.72 -5.41 -2.17
C ASN A 93 -11.51 -6.27 -2.56
N LEU A 94 -10.31 -5.75 -2.39
CA LEU A 94 -9.10 -6.49 -2.72
C LEU A 94 -8.91 -7.70 -1.81
N TYR A 95 -9.22 -7.58 -0.52
CA TYR A 95 -9.11 -8.74 0.39
C TYR A 95 -10.23 -9.75 0.23
N LYS A 96 -11.34 -9.40 -0.42
CA LYS A 96 -12.33 -10.40 -0.87
C LYS A 96 -11.74 -11.25 -1.99
N LYS A 97 -10.97 -10.64 -2.87
CA LYS A 97 -10.31 -11.34 -3.99
C LYS A 97 -9.04 -12.05 -3.55
N TYR A 98 -8.30 -11.47 -2.63
CA TYR A 98 -7.04 -12.02 -2.10
C TYR A 98 -7.11 -12.13 -0.57
N PRO A 99 -7.83 -13.14 -0.03
CA PRO A 99 -8.06 -13.24 1.42
C PRO A 99 -6.76 -13.32 2.21
N GLN A 100 -6.69 -12.61 3.33
CA GLN A 100 -5.51 -12.61 4.20
C GLN A 100 -5.19 -14.01 4.72
N SER A 101 -6.21 -14.80 5.06
CA SER A 101 -6.02 -16.16 5.53
C SER A 101 -5.29 -17.02 4.50
N LYS A 102 -5.63 -16.89 3.23
CA LYS A 102 -4.96 -17.61 2.15
C LYS A 102 -3.50 -17.19 2.02
N THR A 103 -3.25 -15.89 2.10
CA THR A 103 -1.88 -15.34 2.01
C THR A 103 -1.03 -15.81 3.18
N ILE A 104 -1.58 -15.82 4.39
CA ILE A 104 -0.88 -16.33 5.57
C ILE A 104 -0.51 -17.80 5.37
N LYS A 105 -1.44 -18.61 4.90
CA LYS A 105 -1.20 -20.04 4.64
C LYS A 105 -0.10 -20.24 3.60
N GLU A 106 -0.09 -19.43 2.54
CA GLU A 106 0.96 -19.49 1.52
C GLU A 106 2.34 -19.20 2.12
N ILE A 107 2.42 -18.21 3.00
CA ILE A 107 3.67 -17.84 3.68
C ILE A 107 4.12 -18.97 4.61
N LEU A 108 3.20 -19.54 5.38
CA LEU A 108 3.51 -20.67 6.27
C LEU A 108 4.02 -21.87 5.48
N ASN A 109 3.38 -22.19 4.35
CA ASN A 109 3.81 -23.31 3.50
C ASN A 109 5.20 -23.06 2.93
N LYS A 110 5.48 -21.85 2.49
CA LYS A 110 6.78 -21.47 1.98
C LYS A 110 7.90 -21.62 3.02
N ARG A 111 7.58 -21.41 4.29
CA ARG A 111 8.52 -21.53 5.40
C ARG A 111 8.55 -22.94 5.98
N ASN A 112 7.77 -23.86 5.42
CA ASN A 112 7.65 -25.22 5.90
C ASN A 112 7.24 -25.31 7.37
N ILE A 113 6.33 -24.42 7.80
CA ILE A 113 5.83 -24.42 9.18
C ILE A 113 4.82 -25.56 9.33
N SER A 114 4.99 -26.34 10.37
CA SER A 114 4.12 -27.46 10.70
C SER A 114 4.03 -27.62 12.23
N LYS A 115 3.18 -28.55 12.68
CA LYS A 115 3.06 -28.87 14.11
C LYS A 115 4.38 -29.37 14.71
N ARG A 116 5.30 -29.87 13.89
CA ARG A 116 6.60 -30.37 14.32
C ARG A 116 7.63 -29.28 14.53
N ASN A 117 7.35 -28.07 14.11
CA ASN A 117 8.29 -26.97 14.28
C ASN A 117 8.40 -26.59 15.74
N SER A 118 9.61 -26.19 16.13
CA SER A 118 9.85 -25.70 17.48
C SER A 118 9.04 -24.42 17.73
N LEU A 119 8.71 -24.15 18.99
CA LEU A 119 8.06 -22.93 19.39
C LEU A 119 8.83 -21.69 18.93
N LYS A 120 10.17 -21.76 18.99
CA LYS A 120 11.04 -20.66 18.53
C LYS A 120 10.81 -20.33 17.06
N ASN A 121 10.70 -21.33 16.18
CA ASN A 121 10.46 -21.11 14.76
C ASN A 121 9.08 -20.53 14.52
N LYS A 122 8.07 -21.00 15.26
CA LYS A 122 6.71 -20.44 15.17
C LYS A 122 6.67 -18.97 15.60
N ILE A 123 7.36 -18.61 16.67
CA ILE A 123 7.45 -17.23 17.16
C ILE A 123 8.10 -16.34 16.09
N LYS A 124 9.19 -16.78 15.48
CA LYS A 124 9.85 -16.03 14.39
C LYS A 124 8.90 -15.79 13.23
N THR A 125 8.11 -16.79 12.87
CA THR A 125 7.14 -16.69 11.77
C THR A 125 6.00 -15.76 12.14
N ILE A 126 5.47 -15.83 13.38
CA ILE A 126 4.45 -14.91 13.86
C ILE A 126 4.96 -13.47 13.76
N ASN A 127 6.19 -13.22 14.24
CA ASN A 127 6.77 -11.87 14.18
C ASN A 127 6.97 -11.39 12.74
N HIS A 128 7.36 -12.28 11.84
CA HIS A 128 7.46 -11.96 10.42
C HIS A 128 6.11 -11.54 9.84
N LEU A 129 5.05 -12.29 10.13
CA LEU A 129 3.71 -11.98 9.65
C LEU A 129 3.18 -10.68 10.24
N LYS A 130 3.47 -10.40 11.51
CA LYS A 130 3.11 -9.12 12.14
C LYS A 130 3.80 -7.94 11.45
N ARG A 131 5.07 -8.08 11.10
CA ARG A 131 5.80 -7.04 10.35
C ARG A 131 5.24 -6.83 8.95
N LYS A 132 4.64 -7.87 8.37
CA LYS A 132 3.96 -7.75 7.07
C LYS A 132 2.57 -7.12 7.19
N GLY A 133 2.09 -6.84 8.40
CA GLY A 133 0.86 -6.12 8.63
C GLY A 133 -0.37 -6.97 8.92
N PHE A 134 -0.20 -8.26 9.15
CA PHE A 134 -1.32 -9.14 9.52
C PHE A 134 -1.64 -8.99 11.01
N HIS A 135 -2.92 -9.06 11.35
CA HIS A 135 -3.35 -9.02 12.75
C HIS A 135 -2.99 -10.31 13.47
N PHE A 136 -2.61 -10.18 14.73
CA PHE A 136 -2.22 -11.31 15.55
C PHE A 136 -3.30 -12.38 15.63
N GLU A 137 -4.57 -11.98 15.76
CA GLU A 137 -5.68 -12.92 15.84
C GLU A 137 -5.78 -13.80 14.59
N ASP A 138 -5.64 -13.20 13.41
CA ASP A 138 -5.66 -13.92 12.14
C ASP A 138 -4.48 -14.88 12.01
N ILE A 139 -3.31 -14.43 12.42
CA ILE A 139 -2.09 -15.25 12.41
C ILE A 139 -2.26 -16.45 13.34
N ASN A 140 -2.70 -16.20 14.56
CA ASN A 140 -2.79 -17.21 15.61
C ASN A 140 -3.80 -18.29 15.28
N SER A 141 -4.98 -17.89 14.77
CA SER A 141 -6.02 -18.84 14.39
C SER A 141 -5.57 -19.80 13.28
N ILE A 142 -4.69 -19.33 12.41
CA ILE A 142 -4.20 -20.15 11.28
C ILE A 142 -3.01 -20.99 11.71
N ILE A 143 -2.05 -20.41 12.42
CA ILE A 143 -0.82 -21.12 12.82
C ILE A 143 -1.13 -22.27 13.79
N ASP A 144 -2.15 -22.12 14.61
CA ASP A 144 -2.55 -23.19 15.55
C ASP A 144 -3.10 -24.42 14.82
N SER A 145 -3.57 -24.27 13.58
CA SER A 145 -4.05 -25.38 12.77
C SER A 145 -2.91 -26.09 12.02
N TYR A 146 -1.72 -25.56 12.09
CA TYR A 146 -0.51 -26.14 11.51
C TYR A 146 0.30 -26.87 12.59
#